data_ba35ad08d1ac1c201b75b558a46e10d8
#
_entry.id   ba35ad08d1ac1c201b75b558a46e10d8
#
_cell.length_a   1.000
_cell.length_b   1.000
_cell.length_c   1.000
_cell.angle_alpha   90.00
_cell.angle_beta   90.00
_cell.angle_gamma   90.00
#
_symmetry.space_group_name_H-M   'P 1'
#
loop_
_entity.id
_entity.type
_entity.pdbx_description
1 polymer ?
#
loop_
_entity_poly.entity_id
_entity_poly.type
_entity_poly.pdbx_seq_one_letter_code
_entity_poly.pdbx_strand_id
1 'polypeptide(L)'
;MLDLIWRGIAMGVGGTVFMDIWAIVLHRFFGQSAPNWAPVGRWFWHVPKGRIFHDSIATAAPYEHELALGWVSHYAVGIAYGVLLALVVPAAWFSNPSFIQPWIIGIVTVGAGWFLLQPGLGIGWAASKTPNPTKVRLLNLVAHTVFALGMYAVALLMR
;
A
#
# COMPACT_ATOMS: atom_id res chain seq x y z
N MET A 1 -19.06 -10.70 12.71
CA MET A 1 -17.66 -10.24 12.85
C MET A 1 -16.69 -11.00 11.94
N LEU A 2 -16.64 -12.33 11.97
CA LEU A 2 -15.77 -13.14 11.09
C LEU A 2 -16.02 -12.87 9.60
N ASP A 3 -17.28 -12.73 9.17
CA ASP A 3 -17.63 -12.40 7.79
C ASP A 3 -17.06 -11.04 7.35
N LEU A 4 -17.12 -10.01 8.20
CA LEU A 4 -16.55 -8.70 7.91
C LEU A 4 -15.02 -8.76 7.76
N ILE A 5 -14.34 -9.50 8.63
CA ILE A 5 -12.89 -9.67 8.55
C ILE A 5 -12.50 -10.37 7.25
N TRP A 6 -13.20 -11.46 6.90
CA TRP A 6 -12.96 -12.18 5.65
C TRP A 6 -13.16 -11.29 4.42
N ARG A 7 -14.28 -10.54 4.38
CA ARG A 7 -14.55 -9.56 3.29
C ARG A 7 -13.43 -8.52 3.21
N GLY A 8 -12.99 -7.99 4.36
CA GLY A 8 -11.87 -7.06 4.44
C GLY A 8 -10.57 -7.64 3.91
N ILE A 9 -10.24 -8.89 4.29
CA ILE A 9 -9.05 -9.59 3.77
C ILE A 9 -9.14 -9.73 2.25
N ALA A 10 -10.27 -10.21 1.71
CA ALA A 10 -10.44 -10.39 0.28
C ALA A 10 -10.32 -9.06 -0.49
N MET A 11 -10.96 -7.98 0.00
CA MET A 11 -10.85 -6.64 -0.59
C MET A 11 -9.40 -6.13 -0.53
N GLY A 12 -8.70 -6.30 0.60
CA GLY A 12 -7.32 -5.87 0.74
C GLY A 12 -6.36 -6.59 -0.20
N VAL A 13 -6.51 -7.92 -0.33
CA VAL A 13 -5.74 -8.71 -1.30
C VAL A 13 -6.04 -8.27 -2.73
N GLY A 14 -7.32 -8.11 -3.11
CA GLY A 14 -7.70 -7.67 -4.44
C GLY A 14 -7.17 -6.26 -4.76
N GLY A 15 -7.26 -5.33 -3.82
CA GLY A 15 -6.67 -3.99 -3.95
C GLY A 15 -5.17 -4.05 -4.21
N THR A 16 -4.44 -4.87 -3.44
CA THR A 16 -2.99 -5.04 -3.58
C THR A 16 -2.62 -5.64 -4.94
N VAL A 17 -3.34 -6.67 -5.39
CA VAL A 17 -3.14 -7.28 -6.72
C VAL A 17 -3.33 -6.25 -7.84
N PHE A 18 -4.36 -5.40 -7.76
CA PHE A 18 -4.58 -4.32 -8.74
C PHE A 18 -3.42 -3.32 -8.74
N MET A 19 -2.91 -2.95 -7.57
CA MET A 19 -1.74 -2.07 -7.45
C MET A 19 -0.48 -2.71 -8.06
N ASP A 20 -0.26 -4.01 -7.86
CA ASP A 20 0.86 -4.74 -8.44
C ASP A 20 0.76 -4.81 -9.97
N ILE A 21 -0.42 -5.12 -10.51
CA ILE A 21 -0.68 -5.09 -11.96
C ILE A 21 -0.39 -3.68 -12.51
N TRP A 22 -0.85 -2.64 -11.82
CA TRP A 22 -0.59 -1.25 -12.20
C TRP A 22 0.92 -0.93 -12.23
N ALA A 23 1.67 -1.38 -11.22
CA ALA A 23 3.12 -1.19 -11.17
C ALA A 23 3.83 -1.90 -12.34
N ILE A 24 3.35 -3.10 -12.74
CA ILE A 24 3.85 -3.83 -13.92
C ILE A 24 3.53 -3.05 -15.21
N VAL A 25 2.31 -2.50 -15.33
CA VAL A 25 1.92 -1.66 -16.49
C VAL A 25 2.82 -0.43 -16.58
N LEU A 26 3.04 0.26 -15.46
CA LEU A 26 3.94 1.43 -15.42
C LEU A 26 5.38 1.07 -15.83
N HIS A 27 5.88 -0.07 -15.35
CA HIS A 27 7.21 -0.54 -15.72
C HIS A 27 7.29 -0.88 -17.21
N ARG A 28 6.31 -1.62 -17.73
CA ARG A 28 6.35 -2.17 -19.10
C ARG A 28 6.12 -1.12 -20.18
N PHE A 29 5.25 -0.14 -19.93
CA PHE A 29 4.77 0.80 -20.95
C PHE A 29 5.15 2.27 -20.71
N PHE A 30 5.53 2.63 -19.46
CA PHE A 30 5.80 4.02 -19.09
C PHE A 30 7.21 4.27 -18.56
N GLY A 31 8.10 3.27 -18.67
CA GLY A 31 9.51 3.41 -18.27
C GLY A 31 9.75 3.65 -16.79
N GLN A 32 8.79 3.29 -15.91
CA GLN A 32 9.02 3.33 -14.48
C GLN A 32 9.89 2.15 -14.04
N SER A 33 10.63 2.31 -12.93
CA SER A 33 11.40 1.21 -12.35
C SER A 33 10.51 0.05 -11.98
N ALA A 34 11.01 -1.18 -12.10
CA ALA A 34 10.31 -2.36 -11.62
C ALA A 34 10.06 -2.25 -10.10
N PRO A 35 8.93 -2.79 -9.60
CA PRO A 35 8.67 -2.84 -8.16
C PRO A 35 9.79 -3.57 -7.42
N ASN A 36 10.33 -2.94 -6.38
CA ASN A 36 11.33 -3.55 -5.51
C ASN A 36 10.93 -3.35 -4.05
N TRP A 37 10.51 -4.42 -3.41
CA TRP A 37 10.06 -4.40 -2.01
C TRP A 37 11.17 -4.66 -0.99
N ALA A 38 12.41 -4.95 -1.43
CA ALA A 38 13.53 -5.22 -0.52
C ALA A 38 13.81 -4.04 0.46
N PRO A 39 13.83 -2.75 0.03
CA PRO A 39 14.00 -1.64 0.95
C PRO A 39 12.89 -1.54 2.01
N VAL A 40 11.65 -1.85 1.64
CA VAL A 40 10.50 -1.88 2.56
C VAL A 40 10.66 -3.01 3.56
N GLY A 41 11.05 -4.21 3.10
CA GLY A 41 11.32 -5.34 4.00
C GLY A 41 12.48 -5.07 4.96
N ARG A 42 13.55 -4.42 4.48
CA ARG A 42 14.66 -3.99 5.33
C ARG A 42 14.17 -3.00 6.40
N TRP A 43 13.30 -2.06 6.06
CA TRP A 43 12.71 -1.14 7.01
C TRP A 43 11.87 -1.87 8.05
N PHE A 44 10.97 -2.78 7.66
CA PHE A 44 10.19 -3.61 8.59
C PHE A 44 11.06 -4.47 9.51
N TRP A 45 12.24 -4.92 9.05
CA TRP A 45 13.21 -5.65 9.88
C TRP A 45 13.85 -4.76 10.96
N HIS A 46 14.02 -3.46 10.69
CA HIS A 46 14.63 -2.51 11.62
C HIS A 46 13.63 -1.92 12.62
N VAL A 47 12.35 -1.78 12.26
CA VAL A 47 11.30 -1.19 13.12
C VAL A 47 11.21 -1.85 14.51
N PRO A 48 11.12 -3.19 14.67
CA PRO A 48 11.07 -3.83 15.97
C PRO A 48 12.34 -3.61 16.82
N LYS A 49 13.44 -3.19 16.20
CA LYS A 49 14.72 -2.88 16.85
C LYS A 49 14.83 -1.40 17.25
N GLY A 50 13.71 -0.66 17.18
CA GLY A 50 13.64 0.76 17.53
C GLY A 50 14.19 1.72 16.46
N ARG A 51 14.54 1.22 15.26
CA ARG A 51 15.06 2.04 14.14
C ARG A 51 13.97 2.29 13.12
N ILE A 52 13.18 3.34 13.33
CA ILE A 52 12.05 3.70 12.46
C ILE A 52 12.52 4.61 11.32
N PHE A 53 13.44 5.55 11.60
CA PHE A 53 13.91 6.53 10.62
C PHE A 53 15.38 6.29 10.26
N HIS A 54 15.69 6.39 8.97
CA HIS A 54 17.04 6.21 8.42
C HIS A 54 17.39 7.45 7.57
N ASP A 55 18.66 7.82 7.54
CA ASP A 55 19.15 8.79 6.57
C ASP A 55 19.05 8.25 5.14
N SER A 56 19.33 6.98 5.00
CA SER A 56 19.08 6.19 3.80
C SER A 56 18.95 4.71 4.18
N ILE A 57 17.86 4.07 3.81
CA ILE A 57 17.67 2.63 4.04
C ILE A 57 18.69 1.79 3.26
N ALA A 58 19.25 2.32 2.18
CA ALA A 58 20.26 1.62 1.39
C ALA A 58 21.58 1.39 2.15
N THR A 59 21.89 2.28 3.12
CA THR A 59 23.09 2.16 3.96
C THR A 59 22.85 1.39 5.26
N ALA A 60 21.60 1.07 5.58
CA ALA A 60 21.27 0.26 6.75
C ALA A 60 21.68 -1.21 6.55
N ALA A 61 21.97 -1.89 7.65
CA ALA A 61 22.36 -3.30 7.60
C ALA A 61 21.31 -4.14 6.86
N PRO A 62 21.70 -4.90 5.83
CA PRO A 62 20.77 -5.71 5.06
C PRO A 62 20.22 -6.87 5.89
N TYR A 63 19.09 -7.41 5.45
CA TYR A 63 18.50 -8.63 5.98
C TYR A 63 18.38 -9.65 4.83
N GLU A 64 18.79 -10.88 5.06
CA GLU A 64 18.86 -11.92 4.02
C GLU A 64 17.52 -12.12 3.28
N HIS A 65 16.39 -12.05 4.02
CA HIS A 65 15.06 -12.26 3.46
C HIS A 65 14.26 -10.96 3.27
N GLU A 66 14.94 -9.81 3.10
CA GLU A 66 14.28 -8.49 3.02
C GLU A 66 13.28 -8.38 1.87
N LEU A 67 13.54 -9.01 0.72
CA LEU A 67 12.58 -9.02 -0.39
C LEU A 67 11.29 -9.78 -0.03
N ALA A 68 11.43 -10.96 0.58
CA ALA A 68 10.27 -11.74 1.01
C ALA A 68 9.48 -11.01 2.10
N LEU A 69 10.17 -10.43 3.10
CA LEU A 69 9.54 -9.62 4.15
C LEU A 69 8.85 -8.39 3.56
N GLY A 70 9.42 -7.76 2.55
CA GLY A 70 8.82 -6.63 1.86
C GLY A 70 7.50 -7.00 1.17
N TRP A 71 7.45 -8.13 0.45
CA TRP A 71 6.23 -8.65 -0.15
C TRP A 71 5.17 -9.02 0.89
N VAL A 72 5.56 -9.73 1.96
CA VAL A 72 4.63 -10.08 3.05
C VAL A 72 4.07 -8.82 3.70
N SER A 73 4.90 -7.82 3.98
CA SER A 73 4.48 -6.55 4.58
C SER A 73 3.56 -5.76 3.65
N HIS A 74 3.84 -5.75 2.34
CA HIS A 74 3.00 -5.08 1.34
C HIS A 74 1.56 -5.64 1.35
N TYR A 75 1.42 -6.97 1.28
CA TYR A 75 0.11 -7.61 1.37
C TYR A 75 -0.54 -7.47 2.75
N ALA A 76 0.23 -7.56 3.83
CA ALA A 76 -0.30 -7.39 5.19
C ALA A 76 -0.88 -5.98 5.40
N VAL A 77 -0.22 -4.94 4.91
CA VAL A 77 -0.71 -3.55 4.94
C VAL A 77 -1.96 -3.40 4.07
N GLY A 78 -1.96 -3.97 2.86
CA GLY A 78 -3.15 -3.96 1.99
C GLY A 78 -4.35 -4.65 2.65
N ILE A 79 -4.14 -5.80 3.28
CA ILE A 79 -5.17 -6.52 4.06
C ILE A 79 -5.67 -5.64 5.22
N ALA A 80 -4.77 -5.00 5.98
CA ALA A 80 -5.16 -4.11 7.06
C ALA A 80 -6.07 -2.97 6.58
N TYR A 81 -5.79 -2.39 5.41
CA TYR A 81 -6.63 -1.34 4.82
C TYR A 81 -7.98 -1.88 4.33
N GLY A 82 -8.01 -3.09 3.76
CA GLY A 82 -9.27 -3.73 3.38
C GLY A 82 -10.14 -4.08 4.60
N VAL A 83 -9.53 -4.55 5.69
CA VAL A 83 -10.23 -4.79 6.97
C VAL A 83 -10.73 -3.47 7.57
N LEU A 84 -9.90 -2.41 7.54
CA LEU A 84 -10.33 -1.07 7.96
C LEU A 84 -11.56 -0.62 7.18
N LEU A 85 -11.57 -0.76 5.86
CA LEU A 85 -12.74 -0.45 5.04
C LEU A 85 -13.96 -1.25 5.51
N ALA A 86 -13.84 -2.57 5.68
CA ALA A 86 -14.93 -3.42 6.09
C ALA A 86 -15.53 -3.06 7.46
N LEU A 87 -14.68 -2.53 8.37
CA LEU A 87 -15.10 -2.12 9.72
C LEU A 87 -15.78 -0.75 9.75
N VAL A 88 -15.46 0.15 8.82
CA VAL A 88 -15.99 1.53 8.83
C VAL A 88 -17.23 1.71 7.96
N VAL A 89 -17.46 0.84 6.96
CA VAL A 89 -18.67 0.91 6.14
C VAL A 89 -19.85 0.26 6.88
N PRO A 90 -21.10 0.79 6.70
CA PRO A 90 -22.28 0.13 7.24
C PRO A 90 -22.54 -1.21 6.53
N ALA A 91 -23.16 -2.17 7.22
CA ALA A 91 -23.42 -3.50 6.67
C ALA A 91 -24.24 -3.45 5.34
N ALA A 92 -25.14 -2.50 5.20
CA ALA A 92 -25.93 -2.30 3.98
C ALA A 92 -25.07 -1.95 2.76
N TRP A 93 -23.85 -1.41 2.96
CA TRP A 93 -22.95 -1.09 1.87
C TRP A 93 -22.55 -2.35 1.08
N PHE A 94 -22.39 -3.50 1.73
CA PHE A 94 -22.03 -4.75 1.05
C PHE A 94 -23.11 -5.27 0.08
N SER A 95 -24.37 -4.85 0.27
CA SER A 95 -25.45 -5.19 -0.67
C SER A 95 -25.47 -4.30 -1.90
N ASN A 96 -24.96 -3.08 -1.79
CA ASN A 96 -24.85 -2.12 -2.89
C ASN A 96 -23.59 -1.27 -2.74
N PRO A 97 -22.40 -1.86 -3.01
CA PRO A 97 -21.12 -1.15 -2.84
C PRO A 97 -21.04 0.07 -3.74
N SER A 98 -20.47 1.15 -3.24
CA SER A 98 -20.10 2.33 -4.02
C SER A 98 -18.60 2.57 -3.93
N PHE A 99 -18.00 3.19 -4.93
CA PHE A 99 -16.56 3.39 -5.04
C PHE A 99 -16.00 4.42 -4.06
N ILE A 100 -16.84 5.33 -3.58
CA ILE A 100 -16.37 6.49 -2.79
C ILE A 100 -15.68 6.07 -1.48
N GLN A 101 -16.19 5.05 -0.76
CA GLN A 101 -15.63 4.61 0.50
C GLN A 101 -14.26 3.95 0.33
N PRO A 102 -14.05 2.95 -0.58
CA PRO A 102 -12.72 2.45 -0.90
C PRO A 102 -11.76 3.55 -1.34
N TRP A 103 -12.22 4.52 -2.12
CA TRP A 103 -11.38 5.62 -2.59
C TRP A 103 -10.94 6.54 -1.47
N ILE A 104 -11.84 6.91 -0.55
CA ILE A 104 -11.48 7.70 0.64
C ILE A 104 -10.43 6.96 1.46
N ILE A 105 -10.64 5.67 1.75
CA ILE A 105 -9.66 4.85 2.47
C ILE A 105 -8.32 4.83 1.71
N GLY A 106 -8.34 4.58 0.40
CA GLY A 106 -7.14 4.59 -0.44
C GLY A 106 -6.37 5.91 -0.33
N ILE A 107 -7.05 7.05 -0.47
CA ILE A 107 -6.41 8.37 -0.42
C ILE A 107 -5.89 8.71 0.98
N VAL A 108 -6.66 8.44 2.03
CA VAL A 108 -6.22 8.69 3.42
C VAL A 108 -4.99 7.85 3.77
N THR A 109 -4.96 6.59 3.33
CA THR A 109 -3.84 5.68 3.63
C THR A 109 -2.55 5.97 2.86
N VAL A 110 -2.59 6.83 1.81
CA VAL A 110 -1.35 7.43 1.24
C VAL A 110 -0.53 8.12 2.33
N GLY A 111 -1.20 8.70 3.34
CA GLY A 111 -0.55 9.35 4.48
C GLY A 111 0.43 8.45 5.22
N ALA A 112 0.13 7.15 5.38
CA ALA A 112 1.06 6.21 6.00
C ALA A 112 2.36 6.06 5.17
N GLY A 113 2.24 6.03 3.84
CA GLY A 113 3.39 6.07 2.95
C GLY A 113 4.19 7.37 3.07
N TRP A 114 3.50 8.50 3.01
CA TRP A 114 4.14 9.82 2.98
C TRP A 114 4.77 10.25 4.30
N PHE A 115 4.15 9.89 5.42
CA PHE A 115 4.52 10.42 6.73
C PHE A 115 5.18 9.40 7.67
N LEU A 116 5.21 8.12 7.29
CA LEU A 116 5.88 7.09 8.06
C LEU A 116 6.92 6.33 7.20
N LEU A 117 6.47 5.64 6.13
CA LEU A 117 7.37 4.79 5.35
C LEU A 117 8.44 5.61 4.61
N GLN A 118 8.06 6.63 3.86
CA GLN A 118 9.01 7.41 3.05
C GLN A 118 10.09 8.12 3.89
N PRO A 119 9.79 8.83 4.99
CA PRO A 119 10.82 9.30 5.89
C PRO A 119 11.57 8.17 6.58
N GLY A 120 10.91 7.05 6.88
CA GLY A 120 11.55 5.84 7.39
C GLY A 120 12.62 5.28 6.46
N LEU A 121 12.39 5.35 5.15
CA LEU A 121 13.35 4.96 4.11
C LEU A 121 14.44 6.02 3.83
N GLY A 122 14.34 7.23 4.39
CA GLY A 122 15.27 8.33 4.15
C GLY A 122 14.96 9.18 2.92
N ILE A 123 13.83 8.94 2.22
CA ILE A 123 13.44 9.72 1.04
C ILE A 123 12.61 10.98 1.36
N GLY A 124 12.47 11.27 2.65
CA GLY A 124 11.82 12.47 3.17
C GLY A 124 10.30 12.42 3.19
N TRP A 125 9.68 13.36 3.86
CA TRP A 125 8.23 13.52 3.98
C TRP A 125 7.61 13.73 2.60
N ALA A 126 6.61 12.91 2.25
CA ALA A 126 5.96 12.95 0.93
C ALA A 126 6.99 13.01 -0.21
N ALA A 127 8.01 12.17 -0.14
CA ALA A 127 9.09 12.04 -1.13
C ALA A 127 9.92 13.33 -1.35
N SER A 128 9.99 14.22 -0.36
CA SER A 128 10.62 15.55 -0.49
C SER A 128 12.10 15.51 -0.88
N LYS A 129 12.82 14.42 -0.61
CA LYS A 129 14.23 14.24 -0.95
C LYS A 129 14.45 13.49 -2.28
N THR A 130 13.39 13.19 -3.03
CA THR A 130 13.53 12.54 -4.34
C THR A 130 13.79 13.58 -5.45
N PRO A 131 14.38 13.19 -6.59
CA PRO A 131 14.64 14.13 -7.71
C PRO A 131 13.38 14.81 -8.26
N ASN A 132 12.22 14.15 -8.21
CA ASN A 132 10.94 14.71 -8.64
C ASN A 132 9.82 14.35 -7.66
N PRO A 133 9.69 15.11 -6.54
CA PRO A 133 8.68 14.83 -5.51
C PRO A 133 7.25 14.87 -6.03
N THR A 134 6.92 15.80 -6.93
CA THR A 134 5.58 15.94 -7.49
C THR A 134 5.17 14.69 -8.27
N LYS A 135 6.07 14.17 -9.12
CA LYS A 135 5.82 12.93 -9.86
C LYS A 135 5.58 11.76 -8.90
N VAL A 136 6.41 11.61 -7.87
CA VAL A 136 6.26 10.52 -6.89
C VAL A 136 4.92 10.63 -6.16
N ARG A 137 4.53 11.82 -5.72
CA ARG A 137 3.23 12.06 -5.05
C ARG A 137 2.06 11.70 -5.94
N LEU A 138 2.08 12.13 -7.21
CA LEU A 138 1.03 11.80 -8.17
C LEU A 138 0.94 10.29 -8.42
N LEU A 139 2.08 9.61 -8.60
CA LEU A 139 2.11 8.16 -8.77
C LEU A 139 1.58 7.42 -7.53
N ASN A 140 1.85 7.92 -6.31
CA ASN A 140 1.27 7.35 -5.09
C ASN A 140 -0.26 7.52 -5.05
N LEU A 141 -0.78 8.71 -5.38
CA LEU A 141 -2.23 8.95 -5.43
C LEU A 141 -2.91 8.05 -6.46
N VAL A 142 -2.33 7.91 -7.66
CA VAL A 142 -2.86 7.03 -8.69
C VAL A 142 -2.80 5.57 -8.24
N ALA A 143 -1.68 5.11 -7.66
CA ALA A 143 -1.54 3.75 -7.17
C ALA A 143 -2.58 3.41 -6.09
N HIS A 144 -2.84 4.33 -5.14
CA HIS A 144 -3.86 4.14 -4.12
C HIS A 144 -5.29 4.24 -4.68
N THR A 145 -5.51 5.01 -5.75
CA THR A 145 -6.79 4.98 -6.49
C THR A 145 -7.00 3.64 -7.18
N VAL A 146 -5.96 3.05 -7.78
CA VAL A 146 -6.00 1.70 -8.37
C VAL A 146 -6.22 0.64 -7.29
N PHE A 147 -5.58 0.76 -6.13
CA PHE A 147 -5.85 -0.08 -4.96
C PHE A 147 -7.33 -0.03 -4.54
N ALA A 148 -7.90 1.18 -4.48
CA ALA A 148 -9.32 1.36 -4.18
C ALA A 148 -10.24 0.74 -5.23
N LEU A 149 -9.88 0.82 -6.52
CA LEU A 149 -10.62 0.13 -7.60
C LEU A 149 -10.60 -1.39 -7.41
N GLY A 150 -9.47 -1.97 -7.00
CA GLY A 150 -9.36 -3.38 -6.71
C GLY A 150 -10.22 -3.79 -5.50
N MET A 151 -10.21 -3.02 -4.42
CA MET A 151 -11.10 -3.25 -3.27
C MET A 151 -12.57 -3.19 -3.68
N TYR A 152 -12.94 -2.20 -4.48
CA TYR A 152 -14.30 -2.03 -4.97
C TYR A 152 -14.73 -3.18 -5.89
N ALA A 153 -13.87 -3.61 -6.82
CA ALA A 153 -14.15 -4.73 -7.71
C ALA A 153 -14.43 -6.02 -6.92
N VAL A 154 -13.62 -6.32 -5.89
CA VAL A 154 -13.84 -7.46 -5.01
C VAL A 154 -15.14 -7.32 -4.22
N ALA A 155 -15.45 -6.12 -3.69
CA ALA A 155 -16.71 -5.87 -2.99
C ALA A 155 -17.93 -6.16 -3.88
N LEU A 156 -17.87 -5.78 -5.17
CA LEU A 156 -18.93 -6.09 -6.15
C LEU A 156 -19.10 -7.59 -6.39
N LEU A 157 -18.03 -8.38 -6.32
CA LEU A 157 -18.09 -9.84 -6.49
C LEU A 157 -18.64 -10.56 -5.25
N MET A 158 -18.64 -9.91 -4.10
CA MET A 158 -19.10 -10.45 -2.81
C MET A 158 -20.50 -9.98 -2.40
N ARG A 159 -21.28 -9.38 -3.32
CA ARG A 159 -22.67 -8.95 -3.09
C ARG A 159 -23.58 -10.11 -2.79
#